data_bc9d73f5f992a5c6c717434f1e3f6a8d
#
_entry.id   bc9d73f5f992a5c6c717434f1e3f6a8d
#
_cell.length_a   1.000
_cell.length_b   1.000
_cell.length_c   1.000
_cell.angle_alpha   90.00
_cell.angle_beta   90.00
_cell.angle_gamma   90.00
#
_symmetry.space_group_name_H-M   'P 1'
#
loop_
_entity.id
_entity.type
_entity.pdbx_description
1 polymer ?
#
loop_
_entity_poly.entity_id
_entity_poly.type
_entity_poly.pdbx_seq_one_letter_code
_entity_poly.pdbx_strand_id
1 'polypeptide(L)'
;MLEKKFILFIVISSFLFSQEENDILNLGKTVYTESCAVCHGLSGKGDGVVASNLEVKPRNFTDGKFKVRSTKSGQVPLDEDLYRILSRGMGHDNAMPTWSHLSVDKKHAVIAYLKTFAPKKFARQARAKVVPVPPRKKSTRESIAAGKQWFIDIECTKCHGLSGRADGPSTKTLKDSWGNKIVPPDLSKPWLYIGGSEAEDIYRTLSTGLTGSAMPSVEGTLTEDQTWDLVNFLMHEYIDPGNNAPR
;
A
#
# COMPACT_ATOMS: atom_id res chain seq x y z
N MET A 1 -42.76 21.46 -26.90
CA MET A 1 -42.30 22.21 -25.69
C MET A 1 -41.63 21.35 -24.64
N LEU A 2 -41.93 20.06 -24.52
CA LEU A 2 -41.31 19.14 -23.56
C LEU A 2 -39.80 18.82 -23.88
N GLU A 3 -39.46 18.63 -25.15
CA GLU A 3 -38.08 18.29 -25.54
C GLU A 3 -37.04 19.36 -25.21
N LYS A 4 -37.36 20.63 -25.37
CA LYS A 4 -36.46 21.75 -25.05
C LYS A 4 -36.20 21.87 -23.54
N LYS A 5 -37.19 21.52 -22.68
CA LYS A 5 -36.99 21.52 -21.22
C LYS A 5 -36.10 20.37 -20.76
N PHE A 6 -36.20 19.22 -21.42
CA PHE A 6 -35.37 18.03 -21.10
C PHE A 6 -33.91 18.24 -21.45
N ILE A 7 -33.61 18.82 -22.64
CA ILE A 7 -32.28 19.16 -23.07
C ILE A 7 -31.61 20.19 -22.15
N LEU A 8 -32.37 21.21 -21.73
CA LEU A 8 -31.83 22.23 -20.81
C LEU A 8 -31.46 21.63 -19.45
N PHE A 9 -32.26 20.69 -18.94
CA PHE A 9 -32.01 20.04 -17.66
C PHE A 9 -30.74 19.16 -17.71
N ILE A 10 -30.50 18.45 -18.82
CA ILE A 10 -29.29 17.63 -19.05
C ILE A 10 -28.05 18.52 -19.13
N VAL A 11 -28.10 19.65 -19.80
CA VAL A 11 -26.97 20.58 -19.94
C VAL A 11 -26.63 21.24 -18.59
N ILE A 12 -27.60 21.64 -17.82
CA ILE A 12 -27.36 22.23 -16.47
C ILE A 12 -26.75 21.17 -15.53
N SER A 13 -27.27 19.95 -15.54
CA SER A 13 -26.77 18.86 -14.72
C SER A 13 -25.31 18.50 -15.06
N SER A 14 -24.96 18.42 -16.35
CA SER A 14 -23.59 18.14 -16.78
C SER A 14 -22.61 19.28 -16.45
N PHE A 15 -23.08 20.54 -16.49
CA PHE A 15 -22.25 21.68 -16.10
C PHE A 15 -21.97 21.71 -14.60
N LEU A 16 -22.98 21.46 -13.76
CA LEU A 16 -22.83 21.38 -12.31
C LEU A 16 -21.89 20.24 -11.89
N PHE A 17 -22.01 19.08 -12.53
CA PHE A 17 -21.12 17.94 -12.27
C PHE A 17 -19.65 18.22 -12.64
N SER A 18 -19.43 18.89 -13.78
CA SER A 18 -18.10 19.32 -14.20
C SER A 18 -17.48 20.36 -13.26
N GLN A 19 -18.31 21.27 -12.69
CA GLN A 19 -17.82 22.27 -11.74
C GLN A 19 -17.40 21.61 -10.43
N GLU A 20 -18.20 20.69 -9.89
CA GLU A 20 -17.89 19.97 -8.65
C GLU A 20 -16.60 19.15 -8.77
N GLU A 21 -16.37 18.47 -9.90
CA GLU A 21 -15.13 17.73 -10.17
C GLU A 21 -13.91 18.67 -10.21
N ASN A 22 -14.04 19.85 -10.83
CA ASN A 22 -12.98 20.84 -10.85
C ASN A 22 -12.67 21.39 -9.46
N ASP A 23 -13.67 21.63 -8.63
CA ASP A 23 -13.49 22.12 -7.26
C ASP A 23 -12.78 21.10 -6.38
N ILE A 24 -13.13 19.82 -6.51
CA ILE A 24 -12.42 18.70 -5.85
C ILE A 24 -10.96 18.64 -6.28
N LEU A 25 -10.68 18.72 -7.57
CA LEU A 25 -9.30 18.68 -8.08
C LEU A 25 -8.47 19.90 -7.64
N ASN A 26 -9.09 21.10 -7.59
CA ASN A 26 -8.42 22.31 -7.13
C ASN A 26 -8.09 22.23 -5.62
N LEU A 27 -9.03 21.74 -4.81
CA LEU A 27 -8.78 21.47 -3.39
C LEU A 27 -7.65 20.45 -3.22
N GLY A 28 -7.70 19.35 -3.99
CA GLY A 28 -6.69 18.31 -3.97
C GLY A 28 -5.30 18.82 -4.35
N LYS A 29 -5.23 19.68 -5.39
CA LYS A 29 -3.99 20.34 -5.81
C LYS A 29 -3.43 21.22 -4.70
N THR A 30 -4.27 22.00 -4.03
CA THR A 30 -3.88 22.87 -2.92
C THR A 30 -3.27 22.03 -1.79
N VAL A 31 -4.00 20.99 -1.32
CA VAL A 31 -3.52 20.09 -0.27
C VAL A 31 -2.21 19.40 -0.67
N TYR A 32 -2.12 18.93 -1.91
CA TYR A 32 -0.91 18.28 -2.42
C TYR A 32 0.29 19.23 -2.42
N THR A 33 0.11 20.44 -2.91
CA THR A 33 1.19 21.43 -3.01
C THR A 33 1.72 21.83 -1.62
N GLU A 34 0.82 22.04 -0.68
CA GLU A 34 1.17 22.48 0.68
C GLU A 34 1.77 21.36 1.54
N SER A 35 1.32 20.12 1.36
CA SER A 35 1.62 19.03 2.30
C SER A 35 2.47 17.90 1.71
N CYS A 36 2.37 17.62 0.42
CA CYS A 36 2.94 16.43 -0.20
C CYS A 36 4.13 16.73 -1.13
N ALA A 37 4.08 17.88 -1.84
CA ALA A 37 5.05 18.21 -2.87
C ALA A 37 6.48 18.39 -2.34
N VAL A 38 6.66 18.74 -1.07
CA VAL A 38 7.98 18.88 -0.43
C VAL A 38 8.81 17.60 -0.55
N CYS A 39 8.16 16.44 -0.49
CA CYS A 39 8.77 15.12 -0.67
C CYS A 39 8.52 14.55 -2.07
N HIS A 40 7.27 14.60 -2.55
CA HIS A 40 6.86 13.91 -3.77
C HIS A 40 7.07 14.72 -5.06
N GLY A 41 7.47 16.01 -4.95
CA GLY A 41 7.67 16.92 -6.08
C GLY A 41 6.34 17.44 -6.65
N LEU A 42 6.37 18.62 -7.25
CA LEU A 42 5.18 19.23 -7.88
C LEU A 42 4.64 18.40 -9.04
N SER A 43 5.50 17.64 -9.71
CA SER A 43 5.14 16.74 -10.81
C SER A 43 4.84 15.30 -10.37
N GLY A 44 4.87 15.01 -9.07
CA GLY A 44 4.61 13.67 -8.52
C GLY A 44 5.70 12.63 -8.78
N LYS A 45 6.91 13.06 -9.18
CA LYS A 45 8.03 12.16 -9.55
C LYS A 45 8.84 11.63 -8.35
N GLY A 46 8.52 12.05 -7.13
CA GLY A 46 9.29 11.68 -5.94
C GLY A 46 10.58 12.51 -5.79
N ASP A 47 10.66 13.63 -6.48
CA ASP A 47 11.82 14.53 -6.61
C ASP A 47 11.63 15.85 -5.86
N GLY A 48 10.84 15.85 -4.79
CA GLY A 48 10.66 17.03 -3.95
C GLY A 48 11.96 17.49 -3.30
N VAL A 49 11.96 18.74 -2.83
CA VAL A 49 13.19 19.41 -2.35
C VAL A 49 13.91 18.67 -1.22
N VAL A 50 13.20 17.86 -0.44
CA VAL A 50 13.81 17.05 0.65
C VAL A 50 14.08 15.60 0.24
N ALA A 51 13.67 15.18 -0.96
CA ALA A 51 13.72 13.77 -1.37
C ALA A 51 15.14 13.19 -1.39
N SER A 52 16.14 14.00 -1.74
CA SER A 52 17.56 13.59 -1.74
C SER A 52 18.07 13.22 -0.34
N ASN A 53 17.54 13.85 0.70
CA ASN A 53 17.95 13.67 2.08
C ASN A 53 17.25 12.51 2.79
N LEU A 54 16.22 11.94 2.16
CA LEU A 54 15.46 10.82 2.73
C LEU A 54 16.13 9.49 2.38
N GLU A 55 16.29 8.61 3.36
CA GLU A 55 16.80 7.26 3.15
C GLU A 55 15.84 6.46 2.27
N VAL A 56 14.58 6.43 2.65
CA VAL A 56 13.51 5.84 1.83
C VAL A 56 13.00 6.90 0.87
N LYS A 57 13.26 6.68 -0.43
CA LYS A 57 12.88 7.65 -1.46
C LYS A 57 11.37 7.76 -1.61
N PRO A 58 10.83 9.00 -1.74
CA PRO A 58 9.41 9.22 -1.96
C PRO A 58 8.94 8.54 -3.24
N ARG A 59 7.70 8.07 -3.22
CA ARG A 59 7.11 7.37 -4.37
C ARG A 59 6.98 8.31 -5.58
N ASN A 60 7.42 7.82 -6.74
CA ASN A 60 7.05 8.38 -8.03
C ASN A 60 5.62 7.94 -8.37
N PHE A 61 4.67 8.87 -8.40
CA PHE A 61 3.27 8.60 -8.69
C PHE A 61 3.00 8.43 -10.18
N THR A 62 3.85 9.01 -11.06
CA THR A 62 3.64 8.99 -12.51
C THR A 62 3.72 7.58 -13.10
N ASP A 63 4.38 6.65 -12.43
CA ASP A 63 4.49 5.25 -12.85
C ASP A 63 3.25 4.42 -12.50
N GLY A 64 2.38 4.92 -11.62
CA GLY A 64 1.22 4.19 -11.13
C GLY A 64 1.57 2.92 -10.34
N LYS A 65 2.77 2.85 -9.76
CA LYS A 65 3.23 1.74 -8.94
C LYS A 65 3.12 2.09 -7.46
N PHE A 66 2.27 1.40 -6.72
CA PHE A 66 2.04 1.63 -5.29
C PHE A 66 2.36 0.36 -4.50
N LYS A 67 3.09 0.49 -3.39
CA LYS A 67 3.48 -0.63 -2.54
C LYS A 67 2.27 -1.26 -1.86
N VAL A 68 1.47 -0.45 -1.16
CA VAL A 68 0.34 -0.90 -0.35
C VAL A 68 -0.96 -0.76 -1.13
N ARG A 69 -1.68 -1.87 -1.28
CA ARG A 69 -2.96 -1.93 -1.99
C ARG A 69 -3.73 -3.20 -1.61
N SER A 70 -5.00 -3.21 -1.88
CA SER A 70 -5.87 -4.40 -1.79
C SER A 70 -6.04 -5.12 -3.13
N THR A 71 -5.58 -4.53 -4.22
CA THR A 71 -5.71 -5.08 -5.58
C THR A 71 -4.57 -6.03 -5.93
N LYS A 72 -4.76 -6.87 -6.94
CA LYS A 72 -3.73 -7.81 -7.43
C LYS A 72 -2.42 -7.13 -7.80
N SER A 73 -1.34 -7.89 -7.71
CA SER A 73 0.01 -7.40 -8.02
C SER A 73 0.05 -6.70 -9.39
N GLY A 74 0.69 -5.53 -9.45
CA GLY A 74 0.82 -4.73 -10.68
C GLY A 74 -0.38 -3.84 -11.01
N GLN A 75 -1.52 -3.95 -10.30
CA GLN A 75 -2.67 -3.06 -10.45
C GLN A 75 -2.53 -1.82 -9.56
N VAL A 76 -3.27 -0.75 -9.89
CA VAL A 76 -3.34 0.44 -9.05
C VAL A 76 -4.16 0.17 -7.78
N PRO A 77 -3.89 0.89 -6.68
CA PRO A 77 -4.69 0.79 -5.45
C PRO A 77 -6.11 1.31 -5.67
N LEU A 78 -7.03 0.92 -4.80
CA LEU A 78 -8.32 1.57 -4.65
C LEU A 78 -8.17 2.89 -3.87
N ASP A 79 -9.18 3.75 -3.92
CA ASP A 79 -9.18 5.01 -3.18
C ASP A 79 -9.14 4.76 -1.67
N GLU A 80 -9.76 3.70 -1.18
CA GLU A 80 -9.73 3.25 0.21
C GLU A 80 -8.31 2.85 0.66
N ASP A 81 -7.51 2.26 -0.23
CA ASP A 81 -6.11 1.94 0.08
C ASP A 81 -5.28 3.22 0.29
N LEU A 82 -5.46 4.20 -0.60
CA LEU A 82 -4.80 5.50 -0.51
C LEU A 82 -5.27 6.28 0.72
N TYR A 83 -6.57 6.26 1.01
CA TYR A 83 -7.15 6.90 2.19
C TYR A 83 -6.57 6.31 3.48
N ARG A 84 -6.44 4.99 3.56
CA ARG A 84 -5.85 4.29 4.70
C ARG A 84 -4.38 4.68 4.89
N ILE A 85 -3.59 4.77 3.81
CA ILE A 85 -2.19 5.23 3.88
C ILE A 85 -2.10 6.67 4.38
N LEU A 86 -2.91 7.58 3.88
CA LEU A 86 -2.96 8.96 4.37
C LEU A 86 -3.33 9.03 5.85
N SER A 87 -4.26 8.18 6.29
CA SER A 87 -4.76 8.21 7.66
C SER A 87 -3.76 7.65 8.68
N ARG A 88 -2.92 6.65 8.33
CA ARG A 88 -2.00 5.99 9.27
C ARG A 88 -0.51 6.26 9.01
N GLY A 89 -0.16 6.80 7.83
CA GLY A 89 1.24 6.87 7.40
C GLY A 89 1.78 5.50 6.95
N MET A 90 3.10 5.42 6.81
CA MET A 90 3.79 4.20 6.33
C MET A 90 4.95 3.82 7.26
N GLY A 91 4.62 3.36 8.47
CA GLY A 91 5.61 2.90 9.46
C GLY A 91 6.43 4.04 10.09
N HIS A 92 7.07 3.74 11.22
CA HIS A 92 7.76 4.76 12.02
C HIS A 92 9.04 5.30 11.38
N ASP A 93 9.81 4.44 10.72
CA ASP A 93 11.07 4.82 10.06
C ASP A 93 10.87 5.21 8.60
N ASN A 94 9.63 5.16 8.12
CA ASN A 94 9.29 5.68 6.80
C ASN A 94 8.98 7.15 6.91
N ALA A 95 9.57 7.94 6.03
CA ALA A 95 9.40 9.38 6.00
C ALA A 95 7.97 9.83 5.65
N MET A 96 7.06 8.92 5.29
CA MET A 96 5.65 9.23 5.01
C MET A 96 4.85 9.31 6.31
N PRO A 97 4.57 10.52 6.83
CA PRO A 97 3.86 10.69 8.09
C PRO A 97 2.38 10.36 7.97
N THR A 98 1.70 10.27 9.11
CA THR A 98 0.24 10.25 9.17
C THR A 98 -0.33 11.63 8.85
N TRP A 99 -1.40 11.65 8.07
CA TRP A 99 -2.19 12.85 7.73
C TRP A 99 -3.57 12.77 8.38
N SER A 100 -3.64 12.22 9.58
CA SER A 100 -4.90 12.05 10.33
C SER A 100 -5.62 13.37 10.61
N HIS A 101 -4.89 14.49 10.69
CA HIS A 101 -5.43 15.85 10.89
C HIS A 101 -6.14 16.43 9.66
N LEU A 102 -5.94 15.89 8.46
CA LEU A 102 -6.70 16.29 7.29
C LEU A 102 -8.14 15.78 7.39
N SER A 103 -9.11 16.65 7.05
CA SER A 103 -10.51 16.24 6.95
C SER A 103 -10.72 15.15 5.91
N VAL A 104 -11.84 14.46 6.00
CA VAL A 104 -12.26 13.42 5.04
C VAL A 104 -12.25 13.99 3.61
N ASP A 105 -12.84 15.16 3.39
CA ASP A 105 -12.94 15.81 2.07
C ASP A 105 -11.54 16.13 1.51
N LYS A 106 -10.64 16.68 2.34
CA LYS A 106 -9.26 16.96 1.92
C LYS A 106 -8.49 15.70 1.53
N LYS A 107 -8.70 14.59 2.24
CA LYS A 107 -8.11 13.29 1.89
C LYS A 107 -8.63 12.78 0.57
N HIS A 108 -9.95 12.82 0.33
CA HIS A 108 -10.53 12.41 -0.96
C HIS A 108 -10.08 13.33 -2.10
N ALA A 109 -10.04 14.63 -1.86
CA ALA A 109 -9.59 15.60 -2.86
C ALA A 109 -8.12 15.36 -3.26
N VAL A 110 -7.21 15.16 -2.30
CA VAL A 110 -5.80 14.89 -2.61
C VAL A 110 -5.61 13.53 -3.30
N ILE A 111 -6.43 12.52 -2.98
CA ILE A 111 -6.45 11.23 -3.69
C ILE A 111 -6.88 11.43 -5.14
N ALA A 112 -7.95 12.19 -5.39
CA ALA A 112 -8.40 12.52 -6.75
C ALA A 112 -7.28 13.23 -7.54
N TYR A 113 -6.62 14.22 -6.94
CA TYR A 113 -5.51 14.92 -7.58
C TYR A 113 -4.30 14.00 -7.82
N LEU A 114 -3.93 13.14 -6.87
CA LEU A 114 -2.84 12.18 -7.01
C LEU A 114 -3.06 11.26 -8.24
N LYS A 115 -4.28 10.85 -8.52
CA LYS A 115 -4.62 9.99 -9.66
C LYS A 115 -4.34 10.68 -10.99
N THR A 116 -4.33 12.00 -11.05
CA THR A 116 -4.00 12.77 -12.26
C THR A 116 -2.54 12.63 -12.69
N PHE A 117 -1.63 12.19 -11.82
CA PHE A 117 -0.24 11.93 -12.21
C PHE A 117 -0.08 10.65 -13.05
N ALA A 118 -1.03 9.70 -12.97
CA ALA A 118 -0.99 8.47 -13.76
C ALA A 118 -2.39 8.13 -14.36
N PRO A 119 -3.00 9.03 -15.15
CA PRO A 119 -4.40 8.93 -15.54
C PRO A 119 -4.71 7.65 -16.32
N LYS A 120 -3.82 7.24 -17.24
CA LYS A 120 -3.98 5.97 -18.00
C LYS A 120 -3.98 4.72 -17.12
N LYS A 121 -3.28 4.75 -15.99
CA LYS A 121 -3.25 3.65 -15.03
C LYS A 121 -4.54 3.63 -14.19
N PHE A 122 -4.92 4.78 -13.66
CA PHE A 122 -6.12 4.90 -12.83
C PHE A 122 -7.43 4.79 -13.62
N ALA A 123 -7.45 5.07 -14.92
CA ALA A 123 -8.59 4.74 -15.78
C ALA A 123 -8.97 3.25 -15.76
N ARG A 124 -8.05 2.38 -15.33
CA ARG A 124 -8.29 0.93 -15.18
C ARG A 124 -8.70 0.53 -13.75
N GLN A 125 -8.75 1.48 -12.81
CA GLN A 125 -9.03 1.20 -11.38
C GLN A 125 -10.37 0.48 -11.18
N ALA A 126 -11.42 0.86 -11.91
CA ALA A 126 -12.74 0.21 -11.85
C ALA A 126 -12.71 -1.28 -12.26
N ARG A 127 -11.67 -1.72 -12.96
CA ARG A 127 -11.45 -3.13 -13.36
C ARG A 127 -10.43 -3.84 -12.47
N ALA A 128 -9.90 -3.16 -11.48
CA ALA A 128 -8.92 -3.75 -10.56
C ALA A 128 -9.60 -4.85 -9.73
N LYS A 129 -8.91 -5.98 -9.61
CA LYS A 129 -9.41 -7.14 -8.86
C LYS A 129 -8.86 -7.06 -7.45
N VAL A 130 -9.75 -6.94 -6.48
CA VAL A 130 -9.41 -7.01 -5.06
C VAL A 130 -9.02 -8.44 -4.72
N VAL A 131 -7.92 -8.58 -3.99
CA VAL A 131 -7.52 -9.85 -3.38
C VAL A 131 -8.29 -9.98 -2.07
N PRO A 132 -9.16 -10.98 -1.93
CA PRO A 132 -9.92 -11.17 -0.71
C PRO A 132 -8.99 -11.54 0.46
N VAL A 133 -9.36 -11.12 1.64
CA VAL A 133 -8.78 -11.62 2.89
C VAL A 133 -9.84 -12.54 3.51
N PRO A 134 -9.67 -13.87 3.41
CA PRO A 134 -10.62 -14.81 3.97
C PRO A 134 -10.60 -14.75 5.49
N PRO A 135 -11.60 -15.31 6.19
CA PRO A 135 -11.60 -15.40 7.64
C PRO A 135 -10.30 -16.00 8.18
N ARG A 136 -9.78 -15.42 9.25
CA ARG A 136 -8.51 -15.84 9.84
C ARG A 136 -8.57 -17.31 10.29
N LYS A 137 -7.62 -18.10 9.84
CA LYS A 137 -7.38 -19.46 10.31
C LYS A 137 -6.90 -19.44 11.78
N LYS A 138 -7.41 -20.33 12.60
CA LYS A 138 -6.98 -20.45 14.00
C LYS A 138 -5.49 -20.69 14.09
N SER A 139 -4.82 -19.95 14.97
CA SER A 139 -3.41 -20.18 15.29
C SER A 139 -3.29 -21.43 16.19
N THR A 140 -2.63 -22.46 15.67
CA THR A 140 -2.30 -23.71 16.40
C THR A 140 -0.81 -23.98 16.26
N ARG A 141 -0.28 -24.92 17.06
CA ARG A 141 1.13 -25.35 16.96
C ARG A 141 1.48 -25.87 15.56
N GLU A 142 0.55 -26.62 14.97
CA GLU A 142 0.69 -27.20 13.64
C GLU A 142 0.68 -26.10 12.57
N SER A 143 -0.22 -25.12 12.68
CA SER A 143 -0.28 -23.97 11.77
C SER A 143 1.00 -23.13 11.84
N ILE A 144 1.51 -22.85 13.04
CA ILE A 144 2.76 -22.11 13.25
C ILE A 144 3.95 -22.88 12.66
N ALA A 145 4.03 -24.20 12.90
CA ALA A 145 5.10 -25.04 12.37
C ALA A 145 5.05 -25.10 10.83
N ALA A 146 3.86 -25.24 10.24
CA ALA A 146 3.67 -25.19 8.80
C ALA A 146 4.07 -23.82 8.21
N GLY A 147 3.67 -22.74 8.88
CA GLY A 147 4.03 -21.38 8.47
C GLY A 147 5.53 -21.11 8.49
N LYS A 148 6.25 -21.65 9.49
CA LYS A 148 7.72 -21.63 9.53
C LYS A 148 8.32 -22.35 8.33
N GLN A 149 7.77 -23.50 7.97
CA GLN A 149 8.25 -24.25 6.81
C GLN A 149 8.01 -23.46 5.53
N TRP A 150 6.81 -22.86 5.34
CA TRP A 150 6.53 -21.99 4.19
C TRP A 150 7.49 -20.80 4.12
N PHE A 151 7.80 -20.15 5.26
CA PHE A 151 8.77 -19.05 5.30
C PHE A 151 10.15 -19.42 4.76
N ILE A 152 10.54 -20.68 4.94
CA ILE A 152 11.79 -21.23 4.42
C ILE A 152 11.63 -21.63 2.95
N ASP A 153 10.61 -22.40 2.60
CA ASP A 153 10.43 -23.04 1.29
C ASP A 153 10.21 -22.04 0.16
N ILE A 154 9.48 -20.95 0.43
CA ILE A 154 9.28 -19.86 -0.56
C ILE A 154 10.33 -18.75 -0.41
N GLU A 155 11.44 -19.05 0.29
CA GLU A 155 12.64 -18.25 0.33
C GLU A 155 12.53 -16.86 0.96
N CYS A 156 11.57 -16.64 1.86
CA CYS A 156 11.46 -15.37 2.62
C CYS A 156 12.75 -15.05 3.37
N THR A 157 13.44 -16.11 3.84
CA THR A 157 14.71 -16.04 4.56
C THR A 157 15.83 -15.40 3.76
N LYS A 158 15.78 -15.44 2.42
CA LYS A 158 16.80 -14.79 1.58
C LYS A 158 16.91 -13.29 1.81
N CYS A 159 15.79 -12.65 2.13
CA CYS A 159 15.71 -11.22 2.39
C CYS A 159 15.56 -10.93 3.89
N HIS A 160 14.61 -11.59 4.56
CA HIS A 160 14.29 -11.31 5.95
C HIS A 160 15.25 -11.99 6.95
N GLY A 161 15.99 -13.03 6.52
CA GLY A 161 16.80 -13.88 7.40
C GLY A 161 15.93 -14.85 8.21
N LEU A 162 16.57 -15.84 8.84
CA LEU A 162 15.89 -16.77 9.75
C LEU A 162 15.47 -16.12 11.06
N SER A 163 16.19 -15.08 11.48
CA SER A 163 15.87 -14.27 12.66
C SER A 163 14.76 -13.25 12.41
N GLY A 164 14.36 -13.04 11.15
CA GLY A 164 13.42 -11.99 10.76
C GLY A 164 13.99 -10.57 10.84
N ARG A 165 15.30 -10.41 11.11
CA ARG A 165 15.93 -9.09 11.39
C ARG A 165 16.56 -8.43 10.16
N ALA A 166 16.08 -8.74 8.98
CA ALA A 166 16.61 -8.21 7.71
C ALA A 166 18.09 -8.60 7.48
N ASP A 167 18.50 -9.74 7.99
CA ASP A 167 19.88 -10.26 7.93
C ASP A 167 20.06 -11.35 6.86
N GLY A 168 19.09 -11.50 5.96
CA GLY A 168 19.18 -12.45 4.85
C GLY A 168 20.27 -12.10 3.84
N PRO A 169 20.84 -13.11 3.15
CA PRO A 169 21.99 -12.93 2.26
C PRO A 169 21.74 -11.91 1.12
N SER A 170 20.50 -11.77 0.66
CA SER A 170 20.14 -10.83 -0.41
C SER A 170 19.95 -9.39 0.05
N THR A 171 19.81 -9.13 1.37
CA THR A 171 19.45 -7.81 1.91
C THR A 171 20.36 -6.67 1.42
N LYS A 172 21.66 -6.95 1.31
CA LYS A 172 22.65 -5.94 0.91
C LYS A 172 22.54 -5.51 -0.55
N THR A 173 21.92 -6.32 -1.40
CA THR A 173 21.85 -6.11 -2.85
C THR A 173 20.46 -5.73 -3.35
N LEU A 174 19.45 -5.70 -2.46
CA LEU A 174 18.08 -5.40 -2.83
C LEU A 174 17.94 -3.98 -3.37
N LYS A 175 17.21 -3.87 -4.48
CA LYS A 175 16.83 -2.60 -5.10
C LYS A 175 15.36 -2.60 -5.44
N ASP A 176 14.78 -1.40 -5.42
CA ASP A 176 13.44 -1.17 -5.95
C ASP A 176 13.44 -1.09 -7.49
N SER A 177 12.25 -0.91 -8.08
CA SER A 177 12.09 -0.81 -9.54
C SER A 177 12.74 0.44 -10.16
N TRP A 178 13.25 1.36 -9.36
CA TRP A 178 13.94 2.59 -9.77
C TRP A 178 15.43 2.55 -9.48
N GLY A 179 15.94 1.39 -9.01
CA GLY A 179 17.36 1.20 -8.71
C GLY A 179 17.80 1.70 -7.33
N ASN A 180 16.89 2.23 -6.52
CA ASN A 180 17.22 2.65 -5.16
C ASN A 180 17.44 1.43 -4.27
N LYS A 181 18.45 1.50 -3.39
CA LYS A 181 18.66 0.48 -2.36
C LYS A 181 17.44 0.44 -1.43
N ILE A 182 17.00 -0.76 -1.10
CA ILE A 182 15.94 -1.01 -0.14
C ILE A 182 16.38 -2.04 0.89
N VAL A 183 15.80 -1.97 2.08
CA VAL A 183 16.04 -2.94 3.16
C VAL A 183 14.69 -3.50 3.59
N PRO A 184 14.56 -4.83 3.78
CA PRO A 184 13.37 -5.41 4.39
C PRO A 184 13.19 -4.87 5.81
N PRO A 185 11.97 -4.79 6.34
CA PRO A 185 11.79 -4.45 7.75
C PRO A 185 12.33 -5.56 8.65
N ASP A 186 12.80 -5.19 9.83
CA ASP A 186 12.96 -6.10 10.96
C ASP A 186 11.55 -6.56 11.38
N LEU A 187 11.26 -7.85 11.22
CA LEU A 187 9.92 -8.42 11.45
C LEU A 187 9.53 -8.42 12.93
N SER A 188 10.49 -8.25 13.84
CA SER A 188 10.20 -8.08 15.27
C SER A 188 9.74 -6.66 15.63
N LYS A 189 9.66 -5.76 14.65
CA LYS A 189 9.26 -4.37 14.79
C LYS A 189 8.00 -4.08 13.98
N PRO A 190 6.81 -4.48 14.47
CA PRO A 190 5.57 -4.37 13.70
C PRO A 190 5.21 -2.93 13.30
N TRP A 191 5.72 -1.93 14.03
CA TRP A 191 5.56 -0.52 13.67
C TRP A 191 6.30 -0.11 12.38
N LEU A 192 7.24 -0.93 11.88
CA LEU A 192 7.90 -0.71 10.57
C LEU A 192 7.08 -1.25 9.38
N TYR A 193 5.99 -1.98 9.63
CA TYR A 193 5.20 -2.60 8.58
C TYR A 193 4.36 -1.57 7.83
N ILE A 194 4.78 -1.24 6.62
CA ILE A 194 4.11 -0.24 5.77
C ILE A 194 2.69 -0.65 5.37
N GLY A 195 2.40 -1.94 5.33
CA GLY A 195 1.08 -2.51 5.04
C GLY A 195 0.14 -2.57 6.24
N GLY A 196 0.68 -2.39 7.46
CA GLY A 196 0.03 -2.64 8.74
C GLY A 196 0.46 -3.96 9.35
N SER A 197 0.29 -4.10 10.65
CA SER A 197 0.81 -5.22 11.46
C SER A 197 -0.28 -6.14 12.02
N GLU A 198 -1.55 -5.84 11.78
CA GLU A 198 -2.63 -6.77 12.08
C GLU A 198 -2.56 -7.99 11.17
N ALA A 199 -3.06 -9.12 11.63
CA ALA A 199 -2.98 -10.38 10.90
C ALA A 199 -3.56 -10.26 9.47
N GLU A 200 -4.68 -9.56 9.31
CA GLU A 200 -5.33 -9.31 8.03
C GLU A 200 -4.51 -8.38 7.12
N ASP A 201 -3.79 -7.42 7.69
CA ASP A 201 -2.89 -6.52 6.96
C ASP A 201 -1.67 -7.27 6.44
N ILE A 202 -1.12 -8.18 7.27
CA ILE A 202 0.00 -9.05 6.87
C ILE A 202 -0.46 -10.01 5.78
N TYR A 203 -1.61 -10.66 5.95
CA TYR A 203 -2.21 -11.53 4.92
C TYR A 203 -2.34 -10.78 3.60
N ARG A 204 -2.91 -9.58 3.62
CA ARG A 204 -3.07 -8.73 2.43
C ARG A 204 -1.73 -8.39 1.80
N THR A 205 -0.74 -8.01 2.61
CA THR A 205 0.61 -7.65 2.13
C THR A 205 1.29 -8.85 1.46
N LEU A 206 1.20 -10.05 2.06
CA LEU A 206 1.71 -11.29 1.46
C LEU A 206 1.01 -11.60 0.14
N SER A 207 -0.32 -11.56 0.14
CA SER A 207 -1.13 -11.90 -1.04
C SER A 207 -0.98 -10.92 -2.18
N THR A 208 -0.77 -9.62 -1.91
CA THR A 208 -0.63 -8.61 -2.98
C THR A 208 0.83 -8.33 -3.35
N GLY A 209 1.77 -8.62 -2.47
CA GLY A 209 3.14 -8.15 -2.56
C GLY A 209 3.25 -6.63 -2.45
N LEU A 210 4.45 -6.09 -2.56
CA LEU A 210 4.74 -4.66 -2.49
C LEU A 210 5.25 -4.16 -3.86
N THR A 211 4.33 -3.82 -4.75
CA THR A 211 4.66 -3.41 -6.14
C THR A 211 5.70 -2.29 -6.18
N GLY A 212 6.74 -2.51 -6.97
CA GLY A 212 7.88 -1.59 -7.08
C GLY A 212 8.97 -1.83 -6.03
N SER A 213 8.80 -2.79 -5.12
CA SER A 213 9.87 -3.31 -4.25
C SER A 213 10.28 -4.72 -4.68
N ALA A 214 11.23 -5.31 -3.95
CA ALA A 214 11.65 -6.69 -4.18
C ALA A 214 10.74 -7.74 -3.51
N MET A 215 9.72 -7.34 -2.74
CA MET A 215 8.80 -8.27 -2.08
C MET A 215 7.70 -8.73 -3.04
N PRO A 216 7.70 -9.99 -3.50
CA PRO A 216 6.69 -10.51 -4.42
C PRO A 216 5.36 -10.78 -3.70
N SER A 217 4.31 -11.03 -4.49
CA SER A 217 3.07 -11.63 -4.05
C SER A 217 3.25 -13.14 -3.88
N VAL A 218 2.63 -13.72 -2.87
CA VAL A 218 2.52 -15.18 -2.71
C VAL A 218 1.24 -15.75 -3.36
N GLU A 219 0.39 -14.89 -3.94
CA GLU A 219 -0.81 -15.33 -4.66
C GLU A 219 -0.43 -16.28 -5.79
N GLY A 220 -1.06 -17.44 -5.85
CA GLY A 220 -0.76 -18.49 -6.82
C GLY A 220 0.43 -19.40 -6.44
N THR A 221 1.23 -19.03 -5.42
CA THR A 221 2.28 -19.88 -4.85
C THR A 221 1.77 -20.61 -3.62
N LEU A 222 1.07 -19.91 -2.74
CA LEU A 222 0.43 -20.47 -1.55
C LEU A 222 -1.08 -20.46 -1.70
N THR A 223 -1.75 -21.46 -1.10
CA THR A 223 -3.19 -21.45 -0.88
C THR A 223 -3.56 -20.44 0.21
N GLU A 224 -4.86 -20.15 0.36
CA GLU A 224 -5.36 -19.29 1.43
C GLU A 224 -4.97 -19.80 2.83
N ASP A 225 -5.11 -21.11 3.07
CA ASP A 225 -4.74 -21.77 4.32
C ASP A 225 -3.24 -21.69 4.61
N GLN A 226 -2.40 -21.93 3.60
CA GLN A 226 -0.95 -21.84 3.72
C GLN A 226 -0.49 -20.40 3.97
N THR A 227 -1.15 -19.42 3.36
CA THR A 227 -0.90 -18.00 3.62
C THR A 227 -1.25 -17.65 5.07
N TRP A 228 -2.37 -18.18 5.61
CA TRP A 228 -2.70 -18.00 7.02
C TRP A 228 -1.74 -18.72 7.97
N ASP A 229 -1.22 -19.90 7.61
CA ASP A 229 -0.18 -20.57 8.37
C ASP A 229 1.07 -19.70 8.46
N LEU A 230 1.48 -19.09 7.34
CA LEU A 230 2.59 -18.15 7.30
C LEU A 230 2.33 -16.91 8.17
N VAL A 231 1.12 -16.33 8.12
CA VAL A 231 0.73 -15.21 9.00
C VAL A 231 0.80 -15.61 10.47
N ASN A 232 0.25 -16.78 10.83
CA ASN A 232 0.28 -17.27 12.21
C ASN A 232 1.71 -17.46 12.72
N PHE A 233 2.62 -17.96 11.88
CA PHE A 233 4.04 -18.04 12.21
C PHE A 233 4.65 -16.64 12.44
N LEU A 234 4.44 -15.69 11.53
CA LEU A 234 4.98 -14.32 11.65
C LEU A 234 4.47 -13.62 12.91
N MET A 235 3.18 -13.76 13.20
CA MET A 235 2.55 -13.20 14.40
C MET A 235 3.16 -13.80 15.67
N HIS A 236 3.32 -15.14 15.71
CA HIS A 236 3.84 -15.85 16.88
C HIS A 236 5.32 -15.58 17.09
N GLU A 237 6.13 -15.69 16.04
CA GLU A 237 7.60 -15.68 16.18
C GLU A 237 8.15 -14.26 16.36
N TYR A 238 7.58 -13.28 15.63
CA TYR A 238 8.20 -11.97 15.52
C TYR A 238 7.37 -10.85 16.13
N ILE A 239 6.05 -10.90 16.08
CA ILE A 239 5.21 -9.73 16.43
C ILE A 239 4.74 -9.80 17.87
N ASP A 240 4.23 -10.94 18.29
CA ASP A 240 3.67 -11.12 19.64
C ASP A 240 3.96 -12.52 20.18
N PRO A 241 5.23 -12.81 20.50
CA PRO A 241 5.64 -14.13 20.96
C PRO A 241 5.03 -14.56 22.29
N GLY A 242 4.47 -13.61 23.07
CA GLY A 242 3.86 -13.89 24.38
C GLY A 242 2.36 -14.17 24.34
N ASN A 243 1.59 -13.52 23.46
CA ASN A 243 0.13 -13.57 23.42
C ASN A 243 -0.44 -14.58 22.40
N ASN A 244 0.35 -14.97 21.41
CA ASN A 244 -0.08 -15.91 20.38
C ASN A 244 0.34 -17.36 20.66
N ALA A 245 0.71 -17.69 21.91
CA ALA A 245 0.97 -19.08 22.28
C ALA A 245 -0.31 -19.91 22.04
N PRO A 246 -0.23 -21.03 21.28
CA PRO A 246 -1.38 -21.90 21.05
C PRO A 246 -1.84 -22.49 22.37
N ARG A 247 -3.11 -22.28 22.71
CA ARG A 247 -3.79 -22.89 23.86
C ARG A 247 -4.13 -24.33 23.56
#